data_31ef37a2a72dd171d61299a423508c9e
#
_entry.id   31ef37a2a72dd171d61299a423508c9e
#
_cell.length_a   1.000
_cell.length_b   1.000
_cell.length_c   1.000
_cell.angle_alpha   90.00
_cell.angle_beta   90.00
_cell.angle_gamma   90.00
#
_symmetry.space_group_name_H-M   'P 1'
#
loop_
_entity.id
_entity.type
_entity.pdbx_description
1 polymer ?
#
loop_
_entity_poly.entity_id
_entity_poly.type
_entity_poly.pdbx_seq_one_letter_code
_entity_poly.pdbx_strand_id
1 'polypeptide(L)'
;LVLTVALIGLFSVGFSITVLAVSIPTIAADLDAPRSTITWVITGPLLAYAVFGPSAGKLADIVGARRVYLWSLAAVAVFAALSAVAWSGGSLVAFRTLGAAVGAAVGPASLAMINRLFPPYERARALGFWSMVAAGGPVIGVVVGGPVVEAFSWRWIFVAQVPLTALAVLAGWLVLPEVARRRGVSFDVPGSVLLA
;
A
#
# COMPACT_ATOMS: atom_id res chain seq x y z
N LEU A 1 19.25 2.94 -7.31
CA LEU A 1 18.80 3.52 -6.05
C LEU A 1 17.33 3.99 -6.13
N VAL A 2 16.95 4.81 -7.14
CA VAL A 2 15.55 5.28 -7.34
C VAL A 2 14.59 4.11 -7.45
N LEU A 3 14.90 3.12 -8.27
CA LEU A 3 14.07 1.91 -8.43
C LEU A 3 13.93 1.16 -7.09
N THR A 4 15.02 0.92 -6.38
CA THR A 4 15.01 0.21 -5.10
C THR A 4 14.07 0.89 -4.09
N VAL A 5 14.17 2.21 -3.95
CA VAL A 5 13.31 2.98 -3.04
C VAL A 5 11.83 2.89 -3.44
N ALA A 6 11.53 3.01 -4.74
CA ALA A 6 10.16 2.86 -5.24
C ALA A 6 9.60 1.44 -5.00
N LEU A 7 10.44 0.41 -5.09
CA LEU A 7 10.05 -0.98 -4.86
C LEU A 7 9.86 -1.32 -3.37
N ILE A 8 10.66 -0.74 -2.47
CA ILE A 8 10.49 -0.94 -1.02
C ILE A 8 9.12 -0.43 -0.56
N GLY A 9 8.71 0.76 -0.98
CA GLY A 9 7.39 1.28 -0.65
C GLY A 9 6.25 0.45 -1.26
N LEU A 10 6.39 0.02 -2.52
CA LEU A 10 5.43 -0.87 -3.17
C LEU A 10 5.31 -2.20 -2.40
N PHE A 11 6.43 -2.80 -2.03
CA PHE A 11 6.47 -4.02 -1.23
C PHE A 11 5.77 -3.87 0.12
N SER A 12 6.06 -2.79 0.85
CA SER A 12 5.47 -2.52 2.17
C SER A 12 3.93 -2.49 2.12
N VAL A 13 3.38 -1.91 1.06
CA VAL A 13 1.92 -1.87 0.86
C VAL A 13 1.39 -3.23 0.42
N GLY A 14 2.01 -3.88 -0.58
CA GLY A 14 1.58 -5.18 -1.10
C GLY A 14 1.62 -6.29 -0.06
N PHE A 15 2.69 -6.36 0.73
CA PHE A 15 2.85 -7.29 1.85
C PHE A 15 1.69 -7.18 2.85
N SER A 16 1.29 -5.97 3.20
CA SER A 16 0.25 -5.71 4.19
C SER A 16 -1.14 -6.17 3.77
N ILE A 17 -1.42 -6.33 2.48
CA ILE A 17 -2.76 -6.69 1.99
C ILE A 17 -3.15 -8.09 2.45
N THR A 18 -2.25 -9.05 2.35
CA THR A 18 -2.56 -10.48 2.51
C THR A 18 -2.01 -11.11 3.79
N VAL A 19 -1.08 -10.45 4.46
CA VAL A 19 -0.40 -10.97 5.65
C VAL A 19 -1.34 -11.45 6.75
N LEU A 20 -2.51 -10.83 6.90
CA LEU A 20 -3.50 -11.19 7.91
C LEU A 20 -4.45 -12.34 7.48
N ALA A 21 -4.36 -12.83 6.25
CA ALA A 21 -5.29 -13.84 5.76
C ALA A 21 -5.27 -15.14 6.60
N VAL A 22 -4.09 -15.53 7.06
CA VAL A 22 -3.91 -16.72 7.93
C VAL A 22 -4.24 -16.46 9.39
N SER A 23 -4.45 -15.21 9.80
CA SER A 23 -4.57 -14.79 11.19
C SER A 23 -6.02 -14.45 11.60
N ILE A 24 -6.99 -14.62 10.71
CA ILE A 24 -8.40 -14.28 10.96
C ILE A 24 -8.93 -14.91 12.26
N PRO A 25 -8.73 -16.23 12.53
CA PRO A 25 -9.22 -16.83 13.76
C PRO A 25 -8.61 -16.24 15.03
N THR A 26 -7.29 -15.99 14.99
CA THR A 26 -6.54 -15.43 16.11
C THR A 26 -6.98 -13.99 16.42
N ILE A 27 -7.17 -13.17 15.38
CA ILE A 27 -7.65 -11.78 15.52
C ILE A 27 -9.08 -11.76 16.05
N ALA A 28 -9.95 -12.66 15.56
CA ALA A 28 -11.33 -12.75 16.01
C ALA A 28 -11.42 -13.08 17.51
N ALA A 29 -10.58 -14.01 17.99
CA ALA A 29 -10.50 -14.35 19.40
C ALA A 29 -9.93 -13.22 20.26
N ASP A 30 -8.86 -12.55 19.80
CA ASP A 30 -8.17 -11.48 20.53
C ASP A 30 -9.02 -10.21 20.69
N LEU A 31 -9.83 -9.88 19.67
CA LEU A 31 -10.70 -8.69 19.65
C LEU A 31 -12.15 -8.99 20.06
N ASP A 32 -12.45 -10.21 20.49
CA ASP A 32 -13.81 -10.70 20.81
C ASP A 32 -14.82 -10.28 19.74
N ALA A 33 -14.46 -10.51 18.47
CA ALA A 33 -15.22 -10.07 17.33
C ALA A 33 -15.69 -11.24 16.45
N PRO A 34 -16.89 -11.17 15.86
CA PRO A 34 -17.36 -12.18 14.93
C PRO A 34 -16.39 -12.36 13.74
N ARG A 35 -16.18 -13.60 13.30
CA ARG A 35 -15.34 -13.90 12.13
C ARG A 35 -15.79 -13.15 10.87
N SER A 36 -17.10 -12.94 10.72
CA SER A 36 -17.66 -12.13 9.63
C SER A 36 -17.15 -10.69 9.62
N THR A 37 -17.01 -10.08 10.80
CA THR A 37 -16.42 -8.73 10.93
C THR A 37 -14.94 -8.76 10.59
N ILE A 38 -14.19 -9.75 11.10
CA ILE A 38 -12.75 -9.83 10.85
C ILE A 38 -12.43 -10.16 9.38
N THR A 39 -13.29 -10.85 8.66
CA THR A 39 -13.12 -11.04 7.20
C THR A 39 -13.02 -9.70 6.45
N TRP A 40 -13.69 -8.65 6.93
CA TRP A 40 -13.61 -7.31 6.36
C TRP A 40 -12.22 -6.65 6.52
N VAL A 41 -11.38 -7.15 7.43
CA VAL A 41 -9.98 -6.72 7.57
C VAL A 41 -9.17 -7.00 6.28
N ILE A 42 -9.61 -7.95 5.46
CA ILE A 42 -9.01 -8.27 4.17
C ILE A 42 -9.86 -7.72 3.02
N THR A 43 -11.17 -7.98 3.04
CA THR A 43 -12.08 -7.60 1.94
C THR A 43 -12.19 -6.08 1.81
N GLY A 44 -12.30 -5.35 2.92
CA GLY A 44 -12.37 -3.89 2.91
C GLY A 44 -11.17 -3.23 2.23
N PRO A 45 -9.92 -3.55 2.62
CA PRO A 45 -8.72 -3.09 1.92
C PRO A 45 -8.68 -3.42 0.43
N LEU A 46 -9.06 -4.64 0.03
CA LEU A 46 -9.07 -5.04 -1.38
C LEU A 46 -10.07 -4.22 -2.20
N LEU A 47 -11.28 -4.00 -1.67
CA LEU A 47 -12.28 -3.14 -2.30
C LEU A 47 -11.79 -1.70 -2.39
N ALA A 48 -11.23 -1.15 -1.30
CA ALA A 48 -10.67 0.19 -1.31
C ALA A 48 -9.56 0.35 -2.37
N TYR A 49 -8.70 -0.65 -2.51
CA TYR A 49 -7.66 -0.67 -3.53
C TYR A 49 -8.25 -0.64 -4.95
N ALA A 50 -9.29 -1.45 -5.20
CA ALA A 50 -9.96 -1.53 -6.50
C ALA A 50 -10.64 -0.20 -6.86
N VAL A 51 -11.35 0.41 -5.91
CA VAL A 51 -12.11 1.66 -6.10
C VAL A 51 -11.17 2.86 -6.27
N PHE A 52 -10.18 3.01 -5.40
CA PHE A 52 -9.33 4.21 -5.38
C PHE A 52 -8.13 4.13 -6.33
N GLY A 53 -7.72 2.94 -6.79
CA GLY A 53 -6.55 2.74 -7.65
C GLY A 53 -6.58 3.59 -8.94
N PRO A 54 -7.64 3.55 -9.76
CA PRO A 54 -7.72 4.33 -10.99
C PRO A 54 -7.65 5.84 -10.75
N SER A 55 -8.39 6.34 -9.75
CA SER A 55 -8.41 7.76 -9.37
C SER A 55 -7.06 8.22 -8.83
N ALA A 56 -6.37 7.37 -8.09
CA ALA A 56 -5.05 7.64 -7.54
C ALA A 56 -3.97 7.77 -8.64
N GLY A 57 -4.07 6.99 -9.72
CA GLY A 57 -3.20 7.13 -10.88
C GLY A 57 -3.32 8.52 -11.51
N LYS A 58 -4.53 9.00 -11.69
CA LYS A 58 -4.80 10.33 -12.22
C LYS A 58 -4.32 11.45 -11.29
N LEU A 59 -4.49 11.25 -9.97
CA LEU A 59 -3.96 12.17 -8.97
C LEU A 59 -2.43 12.30 -9.05
N ALA A 60 -1.72 11.19 -9.28
CA ALA A 60 -0.27 11.18 -9.47
C ALA A 60 0.18 11.97 -10.72
N ASP A 61 -0.63 11.96 -11.79
CA ASP A 61 -0.35 12.75 -12.99
C ASP A 61 -0.53 14.25 -12.77
N ILE A 62 -1.55 14.66 -12.00
CA ILE A 62 -1.91 16.07 -11.74
C ILE A 62 -1.00 16.70 -10.68
N VAL A 63 -0.87 16.05 -9.52
CA VAL A 63 -0.16 16.59 -8.35
C VAL A 63 1.36 16.37 -8.47
N GLY A 64 1.74 15.27 -9.13
CA GLY A 64 3.12 14.82 -9.29
C GLY A 64 3.37 13.48 -8.58
N ALA A 65 3.92 12.53 -9.33
CA ALA A 65 4.06 11.15 -8.89
C ALA A 65 4.88 10.99 -7.59
N ARG A 66 6.00 11.75 -7.44
CA ARG A 66 6.81 11.74 -6.22
C ARG A 66 6.01 12.17 -4.99
N ARG A 67 5.28 13.27 -5.08
CA ARG A 67 4.51 13.80 -3.95
C ARG A 67 3.41 12.83 -3.54
N VAL A 68 2.63 12.35 -4.50
CA VAL A 68 1.55 11.37 -4.25
C VAL A 68 2.13 10.10 -3.62
N TYR A 69 3.24 9.59 -4.13
CA TYR A 69 3.93 8.42 -3.58
C TYR A 69 4.32 8.63 -2.10
N LEU A 70 5.01 9.73 -1.78
CA LEU A 70 5.47 10.02 -0.41
C LEU A 70 4.33 10.27 0.57
N TRP A 71 3.32 11.05 0.19
CA TRP A 71 2.16 11.30 1.03
C TRP A 71 1.36 10.03 1.29
N SER A 72 1.18 9.19 0.26
CA SER A 72 0.48 7.92 0.41
C SER A 72 1.23 6.96 1.34
N LEU A 73 2.54 6.85 1.20
CA LEU A 73 3.34 6.03 2.12
C LEU A 73 3.32 6.56 3.56
N ALA A 74 3.42 7.87 3.75
CA ALA A 74 3.33 8.47 5.08
C ALA A 74 1.97 8.18 5.72
N ALA A 75 0.87 8.32 4.96
CA ALA A 75 -0.45 7.98 5.44
C ALA A 75 -0.59 6.47 5.75
N VAL A 76 -0.03 5.59 4.90
CA VAL A 76 0.01 4.13 5.16
C VAL A 76 0.74 3.84 6.47
N ALA A 77 1.87 4.50 6.76
CA ALA A 77 2.59 4.32 8.02
C ALA A 77 1.73 4.72 9.24
N VAL A 78 0.98 5.82 9.14
CA VAL A 78 0.04 6.25 10.20
C VAL A 78 -1.06 5.22 10.40
N PHE A 79 -1.71 4.75 9.33
CA PHE A 79 -2.78 3.75 9.44
C PHE A 79 -2.26 2.37 9.87
N ALA A 80 -1.01 2.03 9.56
CA ALA A 80 -0.37 0.84 10.11
C ALA A 80 -0.18 0.97 11.62
N ALA A 81 0.32 2.13 12.10
CA ALA A 81 0.45 2.38 13.54
C ALA A 81 -0.91 2.32 14.26
N LEU A 82 -1.96 2.92 13.68
CA LEU A 82 -3.32 2.83 14.21
C LEU A 82 -3.85 1.40 14.22
N SER A 83 -3.53 0.60 13.20
CA SER A 83 -3.91 -0.81 13.14
C SER A 83 -3.21 -1.64 14.22
N ALA A 84 -1.96 -1.32 14.56
CA ALA A 84 -1.23 -1.99 15.65
C ALA A 84 -1.89 -1.79 17.02
N VAL A 85 -2.52 -0.64 17.25
CA VAL A 85 -3.20 -0.30 18.51
C VAL A 85 -4.73 -0.45 18.44
N ALA A 86 -5.25 -1.15 17.43
CA ALA A 86 -6.68 -1.35 17.26
C ALA A 86 -7.28 -2.09 18.48
N TRP A 87 -8.40 -1.57 18.98
CA TRP A 87 -9.07 -2.04 20.21
C TRP A 87 -10.36 -2.83 19.95
N SER A 88 -10.80 -2.91 18.68
CA SER A 88 -11.98 -3.67 18.28
C SER A 88 -11.85 -4.12 16.83
N GLY A 89 -12.62 -5.13 16.42
CA GLY A 89 -12.70 -5.57 15.04
C GLY A 89 -13.09 -4.43 14.08
N GLY A 90 -14.04 -3.59 14.49
CA GLY A 90 -14.48 -2.42 13.71
C GLY A 90 -13.38 -1.39 13.52
N SER A 91 -12.62 -1.04 14.56
CA SER A 91 -11.49 -0.10 14.45
C SER A 91 -10.39 -0.65 13.54
N LEU A 92 -10.10 -1.95 13.64
CA LEU A 92 -9.10 -2.60 12.76
C LEU A 92 -9.56 -2.56 11.30
N VAL A 93 -10.83 -2.90 11.00
CA VAL A 93 -11.40 -2.82 9.65
C VAL A 93 -11.30 -1.40 9.10
N ALA A 94 -11.68 -0.40 9.90
CA ALA A 94 -11.64 1.01 9.48
C ALA A 94 -10.21 1.45 9.15
N PHE A 95 -9.25 1.24 10.05
CA PHE A 95 -7.87 1.66 9.83
C PHE A 95 -7.22 0.94 8.64
N ARG A 96 -7.48 -0.34 8.48
CA ARG A 96 -7.00 -1.14 7.34
C ARG A 96 -7.59 -0.65 6.02
N THR A 97 -8.89 -0.40 5.97
CA THR A 97 -9.57 0.06 4.75
C THR A 97 -9.13 1.47 4.35
N LEU A 98 -9.04 2.40 5.31
CA LEU A 98 -8.53 3.74 5.06
C LEU A 98 -7.06 3.73 4.64
N GLY A 99 -6.24 2.91 5.31
CA GLY A 99 -4.84 2.71 4.93
C GLY A 99 -4.67 2.18 3.51
N ALA A 100 -5.54 1.26 3.09
CA ALA A 100 -5.55 0.73 1.73
C ALA A 100 -6.03 1.76 0.70
N ALA A 101 -7.05 2.54 1.03
CA ALA A 101 -7.54 3.61 0.16
C ALA A 101 -6.44 4.63 -0.19
N VAL A 102 -5.69 5.09 0.82
CA VAL A 102 -4.56 5.99 0.59
C VAL A 102 -3.35 5.27 -0.04
N GLY A 103 -3.12 4.01 0.34
CA GLY A 103 -2.05 3.16 -0.20
C GLY A 103 -2.24 2.78 -1.67
N ALA A 104 -3.47 2.81 -2.17
CA ALA A 104 -3.80 2.52 -3.57
C ALA A 104 -3.05 3.42 -4.56
N ALA A 105 -2.59 4.59 -4.13
CA ALA A 105 -1.83 5.50 -4.97
C ALA A 105 -0.34 5.11 -5.12
N VAL A 106 0.21 4.27 -4.25
CA VAL A 106 1.64 3.92 -4.26
C VAL A 106 2.02 3.18 -5.54
N GLY A 107 1.19 2.24 -5.99
CA GLY A 107 1.42 1.48 -7.23
C GLY A 107 1.47 2.38 -8.46
N PRO A 108 0.38 3.09 -8.82
CA PRO A 108 0.36 3.99 -9.96
C PRO A 108 1.42 5.09 -9.91
N ALA A 109 1.69 5.67 -8.74
CA ALA A 109 2.70 6.70 -8.59
C ALA A 109 4.11 6.16 -8.82
N SER A 110 4.46 4.97 -8.30
CA SER A 110 5.74 4.32 -8.56
C SER A 110 5.91 3.95 -10.03
N LEU A 111 4.85 3.44 -10.67
CA LEU A 111 4.83 3.13 -12.09
C LEU A 111 5.05 4.37 -12.96
N ALA A 112 4.37 5.49 -12.62
CA ALA A 112 4.55 6.77 -13.30
C ALA A 112 5.99 7.29 -13.18
N MET A 113 6.63 7.14 -12.01
CA MET A 113 8.04 7.49 -11.83
C MET A 113 8.96 6.62 -12.69
N ILE A 114 8.76 5.30 -12.71
CA ILE A 114 9.56 4.39 -13.55
C ILE A 114 9.44 4.78 -15.02
N ASN A 115 8.22 5.00 -15.50
CA ASN A 115 7.98 5.35 -16.91
C ASN A 115 8.62 6.68 -17.34
N ARG A 116 8.81 7.61 -16.41
CA ARG A 116 9.36 8.95 -16.69
C ARG A 116 10.85 9.09 -16.44
N LEU A 117 11.40 8.32 -15.49
CA LEU A 117 12.80 8.45 -15.07
C LEU A 117 13.73 7.46 -15.79
N PHE A 118 13.19 6.33 -16.28
CA PHE A 118 14.02 5.32 -16.94
C PHE A 118 13.95 5.45 -18.46
N PRO A 119 15.10 5.41 -19.15
CA PRO A 119 15.16 5.43 -20.61
C PRO A 119 14.53 4.15 -21.18
N PRO A 120 14.06 4.17 -22.45
CA PRO A 120 13.30 3.06 -23.04
C PRO A 120 13.97 1.70 -22.93
N TYR A 121 15.31 1.63 -23.06
CA TYR A 121 16.07 0.37 -23.01
C TYR A 121 16.19 -0.23 -21.59
N GLU A 122 16.09 0.57 -20.53
CA GLU A 122 16.09 0.10 -19.13
C GLU A 122 14.69 -0.09 -18.55
N ARG A 123 13.70 0.57 -19.16
CA ARG A 123 12.32 0.61 -18.65
C ARG A 123 11.70 -0.77 -18.56
N ALA A 124 11.88 -1.61 -19.56
CA ALA A 124 11.34 -2.97 -19.56
C ALA A 124 11.86 -3.79 -18.36
N ARG A 125 13.14 -3.67 -18.04
CA ARG A 125 13.75 -4.32 -16.87
C ARG A 125 13.24 -3.75 -15.57
N ALA A 126 13.10 -2.43 -15.45
CA ALA A 126 12.55 -1.78 -14.27
C ALA A 126 11.09 -2.18 -14.01
N LEU A 127 10.27 -2.27 -15.06
CA LEU A 127 8.89 -2.74 -15.00
C LEU A 127 8.82 -4.22 -14.63
N GLY A 128 9.75 -5.05 -15.09
CA GLY A 128 9.87 -6.45 -14.69
C GLY A 128 10.09 -6.60 -13.18
N PHE A 129 11.03 -5.84 -12.59
CA PHE A 129 11.22 -5.80 -11.14
C PHE A 129 10.00 -5.25 -10.40
N TRP A 130 9.35 -4.22 -10.94
CA TRP A 130 8.13 -3.68 -10.37
C TRP A 130 7.01 -4.73 -10.31
N SER A 131 6.77 -5.45 -11.40
CA SER A 131 5.78 -6.53 -11.47
C SER A 131 6.09 -7.68 -10.52
N MET A 132 7.39 -8.04 -10.41
CA MET A 132 7.85 -9.08 -9.47
C MET A 132 7.55 -8.68 -8.02
N VAL A 133 7.79 -7.43 -7.63
CA VAL A 133 7.52 -6.93 -6.27
C VAL A 133 6.02 -6.79 -6.04
N ALA A 134 5.27 -6.30 -7.03
CA ALA A 134 3.81 -6.16 -6.93
C ALA A 134 3.10 -7.50 -6.72
N ALA A 135 3.55 -8.56 -7.41
CA ALA A 135 3.01 -9.90 -7.24
C ALA A 135 3.62 -10.65 -6.04
N GLY A 136 4.91 -10.46 -5.79
CA GLY A 136 5.65 -11.16 -4.73
C GLY A 136 5.35 -10.63 -3.32
N GLY A 137 5.06 -9.35 -3.17
CA GLY A 137 4.73 -8.75 -1.87
C GLY A 137 3.59 -9.47 -1.15
N PRO A 138 2.42 -9.64 -1.79
CA PRO A 138 1.31 -10.40 -1.23
C PRO A 138 1.66 -11.87 -0.91
N VAL A 139 2.44 -12.54 -1.77
CA VAL A 139 2.85 -13.93 -1.54
C VAL A 139 3.74 -14.03 -0.29
N ILE A 140 4.74 -13.16 -0.18
CA ILE A 140 5.61 -13.10 1.01
C ILE A 140 4.79 -12.77 2.25
N GLY A 141 3.77 -11.90 2.14
CA GLY A 141 2.87 -11.58 3.23
C GLY A 141 2.19 -12.82 3.83
N VAL A 142 1.67 -13.72 2.99
CA VAL A 142 1.04 -14.97 3.45
C VAL A 142 2.06 -15.89 4.11
N VAL A 143 3.23 -16.07 3.47
CA VAL A 143 4.28 -17.00 3.95
C VAL A 143 4.88 -16.55 5.29
N VAL A 144 5.11 -15.25 5.46
CA VAL A 144 5.74 -14.70 6.67
C VAL A 144 4.69 -14.44 7.77
N GLY A 145 3.45 -14.14 7.39
CA GLY A 145 2.39 -13.76 8.31
C GLY A 145 2.08 -14.84 9.34
N GLY A 146 1.95 -16.10 8.92
CA GLY A 146 1.68 -17.23 9.82
C GLY A 146 2.70 -17.34 10.95
N PRO A 147 3.99 -17.58 10.65
CA PRO A 147 5.04 -17.69 11.68
C PRO A 147 5.16 -16.49 12.61
N VAL A 148 4.97 -15.27 12.10
CA VAL A 148 5.01 -14.06 12.95
C VAL A 148 3.85 -14.03 13.94
N VAL A 149 2.65 -14.40 13.49
CA VAL A 149 1.47 -14.41 14.36
C VAL A 149 1.54 -15.54 15.39
N GLU A 150 2.05 -16.71 15.02
CA GLU A 150 2.25 -17.84 15.93
C GLU A 150 3.31 -17.54 16.99
N ALA A 151 4.44 -16.89 16.62
CA ALA A 151 5.54 -16.62 17.54
C ALA A 151 5.30 -15.42 18.46
N PHE A 152 4.55 -14.42 18.01
CA PHE A 152 4.37 -13.16 18.72
C PHE A 152 2.89 -12.77 18.85
N SER A 153 2.40 -11.94 17.93
CA SER A 153 1.02 -11.47 17.84
C SER A 153 0.81 -10.87 16.44
N TRP A 154 -0.42 -10.88 15.96
CA TRP A 154 -0.81 -10.21 14.70
C TRP A 154 -0.47 -8.71 14.68
N ARG A 155 -0.43 -8.06 15.84
CA ARG A 155 -0.05 -6.65 16.00
C ARG A 155 1.38 -6.37 15.54
N TRP A 156 2.30 -7.33 15.71
CA TRP A 156 3.70 -7.20 15.32
C TRP A 156 3.89 -7.02 13.82
N ILE A 157 2.95 -7.49 13.01
CA ILE A 157 2.95 -7.26 11.56
C ILE A 157 2.91 -5.75 11.27
N PHE A 158 2.05 -5.03 11.97
CA PHE A 158 1.92 -3.58 11.79
C PHE A 158 3.07 -2.83 12.45
N VAL A 159 3.51 -3.28 13.63
CA VAL A 159 4.68 -2.71 14.31
C VAL A 159 5.92 -2.80 13.43
N ALA A 160 6.12 -3.91 12.71
CA ALA A 160 7.22 -4.06 11.75
C ALA A 160 7.00 -3.26 10.46
N GLN A 161 5.75 -3.10 10.01
CA GLN A 161 5.42 -2.32 8.82
C GLN A 161 5.72 -0.83 8.99
N VAL A 162 5.49 -0.26 10.18
CA VAL A 162 5.71 1.18 10.44
C VAL A 162 7.15 1.60 10.14
N PRO A 163 8.20 1.01 10.74
CA PRO A 163 9.58 1.41 10.43
C PRO A 163 9.96 1.14 8.97
N LEU A 164 9.51 0.04 8.39
CA LEU A 164 9.77 -0.26 6.98
C LEU A 164 9.20 0.84 6.06
N THR A 165 7.95 1.23 6.30
CA THR A 165 7.28 2.27 5.51
C THR A 165 7.88 3.65 5.78
N ALA A 166 8.22 3.96 7.04
CA ALA A 166 8.89 5.21 7.42
C ALA A 166 10.27 5.34 6.75
N LEU A 167 11.05 4.26 6.71
CA LEU A 167 12.33 4.22 5.98
C LEU A 167 12.12 4.42 4.48
N ALA A 168 11.07 3.85 3.90
CA ALA A 168 10.73 4.06 2.48
C ALA A 168 10.35 5.53 2.21
N VAL A 169 9.63 6.19 3.12
CA VAL A 169 9.30 7.62 3.03
C VAL A 169 10.56 8.46 3.11
N LEU A 170 11.42 8.22 4.11
CA LEU A 170 12.65 8.96 4.31
C LEU A 170 13.61 8.79 3.12
N ALA A 171 13.85 7.55 2.69
CA ALA A 171 14.68 7.27 1.53
C ALA A 171 14.08 7.87 0.25
N GLY A 172 12.76 7.83 0.10
CA GLY A 172 12.06 8.44 -1.02
C GLY A 172 12.18 9.96 -1.03
N TRP A 173 12.11 10.58 0.13
CA TRP A 173 12.28 12.03 0.25
C TRP A 173 13.69 12.49 -0.15
N LEU A 174 14.71 11.70 0.21
CA LEU A 174 16.14 11.99 -0.07
C LEU A 174 16.54 11.64 -1.51
N VAL A 175 15.99 10.58 -2.09
CA VAL A 175 16.52 9.95 -3.31
C VAL A 175 15.64 10.22 -4.54
N LEU A 176 14.30 10.28 -4.37
CA LEU A 176 13.41 10.41 -5.52
C LEU A 176 13.44 11.84 -6.06
N PRO A 177 13.73 12.04 -7.35
CA PRO A 177 13.68 13.36 -7.98
C PRO A 177 12.23 13.82 -8.19
N GLU A 178 12.04 15.14 -8.24
CA GLU A 178 10.76 15.70 -8.70
C GLU A 178 10.52 15.30 -10.16
N VAL A 179 9.33 14.79 -10.42
CA VAL A 179 8.92 14.35 -11.75
C VAL A 179 7.95 15.38 -12.33
N ALA A 180 8.19 15.81 -13.56
CA ALA A 180 7.35 16.81 -14.22
C ALA A 180 5.88 16.39 -14.24
N ARG A 181 4.99 17.31 -13.91
CA ARG A 181 3.54 17.11 -13.94
C ARG A 181 3.06 17.04 -15.39
N ARG A 182 2.03 16.25 -15.64
CA ARG A 182 1.39 16.22 -16.95
C ARG A 182 0.47 17.44 -17.09
N ARG A 183 0.84 18.41 -17.92
CA ARG A 183 0.02 19.60 -18.19
C ARG A 183 -1.22 19.20 -19.02
N GLY A 184 -2.38 19.78 -18.68
CA GLY A 184 -3.60 19.59 -19.48
C GLY A 184 -4.46 18.38 -19.11
N VAL A 185 -4.18 17.68 -18.00
CA VAL A 185 -5.04 16.60 -17.48
C VAL A 185 -6.02 17.20 -16.46
N SER A 186 -7.32 17.17 -16.76
CA SER A 186 -8.38 17.52 -15.82
C SER A 186 -8.88 16.28 -15.08
N PHE A 187 -9.36 16.45 -13.84
CA PHE A 187 -9.96 15.37 -13.09
C PHE A 187 -11.39 15.13 -13.58
N ASP A 188 -11.63 13.97 -14.16
CA ASP A 188 -12.96 13.54 -14.59
C ASP A 188 -13.68 12.87 -13.42
N VAL A 189 -14.34 13.69 -12.60
CA VAL A 189 -15.10 13.21 -11.43
C VAL A 189 -16.25 12.27 -11.84
N PRO A 190 -17.06 12.56 -12.89
CA PRO A 190 -18.12 11.66 -13.33
C PRO A 190 -17.60 10.28 -13.74
N GLY A 191 -16.54 10.22 -14.54
CA GLY A 191 -15.94 8.97 -14.98
C GLY A 191 -15.33 8.16 -13.80
N SER A 192 -14.76 8.85 -12.81
CA SER A 192 -14.20 8.19 -11.62
C SER A 192 -15.30 7.58 -10.73
N VAL A 193 -16.46 8.21 -10.64
CA VAL A 193 -17.62 7.70 -9.88
C VAL A 193 -18.29 6.53 -10.59
N LEU A 194 -18.32 6.53 -11.92
CA LEU A 194 -18.90 5.42 -12.71
C LEU A 194 -18.03 4.15 -12.67
N LEU A 195 -16.75 4.27 -12.34
CA LEU A 195 -15.81 3.14 -12.24
C LEU A 195 -15.67 2.60 -10.80
N ALA A 196 -16.24 3.27 -9.81
CA ALA A 196 -16.23 2.86 -8.40
C ALA A 196 -17.44 2.02 -8.01
#